data_6a6afbe758e70213d3de8c72d1f0ce3e
#
_entry.id   6a6afbe758e70213d3de8c72d1f0ce3e
#
_cell.length_a   1.000
_cell.length_b   1.000
_cell.length_c   1.000
_cell.angle_alpha   90.00
_cell.angle_beta   90.00
_cell.angle_gamma   90.00
#
_symmetry.space_group_name_H-M   'P 1'
#
loop_
_entity.id
_entity.type
_entity.pdbx_description
1 polymer ?
#
loop_
_entity_poly.entity_id
_entity_poly.type
_entity_poly.pdbx_seq_one_letter_code
_entity_poly.pdbx_strand_id
1 'polypeptide(L)'
;MLKEVEEKLKNMGYDVKLSKEDILVITLLSETTDKKQIERILELMSVSTIQEGKFTKEELKDLITNRYSKGLRKLLCYSFLSKEEILDYSFILSRTNDDVLLNCMRDVMCSSSIHKNNEVEESLIILKKSKESYQRIAERNILLNSEAIKEDISLELASKVLNSKEEYQARGISELLYDQEELNKEQLLTAADFINSSKSERQVKFIEKLAKDEYYKSTGLLLPTLRIIDEVKEDFQLDYLKRTVGICKEPIILLPSLKLYTQTETREECDLLQKRLTSLKKEDIIASLGSDLSLVSATEKAKIKEKTI
;
A
#
# COMPACT_ATOMS: atom_id res chain seq x y z
N MET A 1 -37.54 -31.90 -14.51
CA MET A 1 -36.36 -31.01 -14.62
C MET A 1 -35.50 -30.98 -13.36
N LEU A 2 -35.94 -30.51 -12.19
CA LEU A 2 -35.06 -30.44 -10.97
C LEU A 2 -34.50 -31.81 -10.57
N LYS A 3 -35.34 -32.81 -10.36
CA LYS A 3 -34.90 -34.20 -10.01
C LYS A 3 -33.99 -34.80 -11.07
N GLU A 4 -34.25 -34.55 -12.33
CA GLU A 4 -33.43 -35.06 -13.45
C GLU A 4 -32.04 -34.43 -13.46
N VAL A 5 -31.96 -33.13 -13.13
CA VAL A 5 -30.67 -32.42 -13.01
C VAL A 5 -29.90 -32.93 -11.79
N GLU A 6 -30.55 -33.12 -10.63
CA GLU A 6 -29.92 -33.69 -9.45
C GLU A 6 -29.38 -35.10 -9.70
N GLU A 7 -30.17 -35.97 -10.40
CA GLU A 7 -29.74 -37.30 -10.78
C GLU A 7 -28.56 -37.27 -11.76
N LYS A 8 -28.61 -36.38 -12.76
CA LYS A 8 -27.48 -36.14 -13.66
C LYS A 8 -26.22 -35.74 -12.93
N LEU A 9 -26.30 -34.80 -11.99
CA LEU A 9 -25.18 -34.34 -11.19
C LEU A 9 -24.63 -35.46 -10.31
N LYS A 10 -25.49 -36.25 -9.68
CA LYS A 10 -25.12 -37.40 -8.87
C LYS A 10 -24.37 -38.45 -9.69
N ASN A 11 -24.84 -38.74 -10.92
CA ASN A 11 -24.17 -39.65 -11.86
C ASN A 11 -22.79 -39.12 -12.29
N MET A 12 -22.57 -37.81 -12.24
CA MET A 12 -21.27 -37.17 -12.52
C MET A 12 -20.39 -37.00 -11.27
N GLY A 13 -20.84 -37.48 -10.10
CA GLY A 13 -20.09 -37.46 -8.85
C GLY A 13 -20.32 -36.20 -7.98
N TYR A 14 -21.35 -35.41 -8.28
CA TYR A 14 -21.71 -34.22 -7.49
C TYR A 14 -22.93 -34.50 -6.62
N ASP A 15 -22.77 -34.45 -5.29
CA ASP A 15 -23.89 -34.61 -4.34
C ASP A 15 -24.41 -33.20 -3.96
N VAL A 16 -25.31 -32.64 -4.77
CA VAL A 16 -25.84 -31.29 -4.63
C VAL A 16 -27.36 -31.32 -4.56
N LYS A 17 -27.95 -30.64 -3.57
CA LYS A 17 -29.37 -30.36 -3.50
C LYS A 17 -29.65 -28.99 -4.13
N LEU A 18 -30.53 -28.96 -5.11
CA LEU A 18 -30.97 -27.75 -5.80
C LEU A 18 -32.25 -27.22 -5.18
N SER A 19 -32.36 -25.90 -5.03
CA SER A 19 -33.60 -25.25 -4.64
C SER A 19 -34.48 -25.00 -5.84
N LYS A 20 -35.82 -25.00 -5.65
CA LYS A 20 -36.76 -24.58 -6.71
C LYS A 20 -36.59 -23.12 -7.11
N GLU A 21 -35.96 -22.32 -6.27
CA GLU A 21 -35.67 -20.90 -6.50
C GLU A 21 -34.49 -20.71 -7.48
N ASP A 22 -33.63 -21.73 -7.63
CA ASP A 22 -32.47 -21.69 -8.51
C ASP A 22 -32.82 -21.99 -10.00
N ILE A 23 -33.95 -21.52 -10.50
CA ILE A 23 -34.48 -21.87 -11.84
C ILE A 23 -33.45 -21.64 -12.94
N LEU A 24 -32.75 -20.50 -12.89
CA LEU A 24 -31.75 -20.14 -13.89
C LEU A 24 -30.55 -21.09 -13.87
N VAL A 25 -30.06 -21.41 -12.67
CA VAL A 25 -28.96 -22.36 -12.44
C VAL A 25 -29.36 -23.77 -12.92
N ILE A 26 -30.56 -24.24 -12.55
CA ILE A 26 -31.10 -25.54 -12.96
C ILE A 26 -31.18 -25.63 -14.48
N THR A 27 -31.65 -24.58 -15.14
CA THR A 27 -31.73 -24.54 -16.60
C THR A 27 -30.36 -24.66 -17.26
N LEU A 28 -29.37 -23.89 -16.78
CA LEU A 28 -27.99 -23.99 -17.30
C LEU A 28 -27.36 -25.35 -17.05
N LEU A 29 -27.55 -25.94 -15.86
CA LEU A 29 -27.09 -27.32 -15.55
C LEU A 29 -27.75 -28.38 -16.41
N SER A 30 -29.02 -28.21 -16.83
CA SER A 30 -29.70 -29.14 -17.71
C SER A 30 -29.10 -29.13 -19.12
N GLU A 31 -28.60 -28.01 -19.59
CA GLU A 31 -28.12 -27.80 -20.96
C GLU A 31 -26.64 -28.12 -21.17
N THR A 32 -25.83 -28.15 -20.09
CA THR A 32 -24.39 -28.42 -20.22
C THR A 32 -24.00 -29.82 -19.77
N THR A 33 -23.08 -30.46 -20.50
CA THR A 33 -22.41 -31.72 -20.12
C THR A 33 -20.92 -31.50 -19.81
N ASP A 34 -20.41 -30.30 -20.02
CA ASP A 34 -19.03 -29.95 -19.74
C ASP A 34 -18.80 -29.87 -18.23
N LYS A 35 -17.90 -30.70 -17.73
CA LYS A 35 -17.61 -30.84 -16.31
C LYS A 35 -17.10 -29.51 -15.71
N LYS A 36 -16.24 -28.76 -16.43
CA LYS A 36 -15.74 -27.46 -15.97
C LYS A 36 -16.85 -26.43 -15.88
N GLN A 37 -17.76 -26.42 -16.84
CA GLN A 37 -18.90 -25.48 -16.78
C GLN A 37 -19.84 -25.84 -15.63
N ILE A 38 -20.07 -27.11 -15.38
CA ILE A 38 -20.87 -27.57 -14.23
C ILE A 38 -20.23 -27.09 -12.92
N GLU A 39 -18.93 -27.30 -12.73
CA GLU A 39 -18.20 -26.84 -11.54
C GLU A 39 -18.34 -25.33 -11.34
N ARG A 40 -18.17 -24.55 -12.40
CA ARG A 40 -18.34 -23.08 -12.38
C ARG A 40 -19.77 -22.65 -12.03
N ILE A 41 -20.78 -23.33 -12.59
CA ILE A 41 -22.18 -23.05 -12.26
C ILE A 41 -22.44 -23.35 -10.78
N LEU A 42 -21.98 -24.50 -10.29
CA LEU A 42 -22.14 -24.89 -8.88
C LEU A 42 -21.43 -23.93 -7.93
N GLU A 43 -20.25 -23.39 -8.30
CA GLU A 43 -19.55 -22.38 -7.51
C GLU A 43 -20.34 -21.07 -7.40
N LEU A 44 -21.12 -20.72 -8.42
CA LEU A 44 -21.92 -19.52 -8.44
C LEU A 44 -23.32 -19.70 -7.84
N MET A 45 -23.70 -20.92 -7.45
CA MET A 45 -24.94 -21.15 -6.73
C MET A 45 -24.95 -20.37 -5.41
N SER A 46 -26.13 -19.98 -4.96
CA SER A 46 -26.33 -19.20 -3.73
C SER A 46 -25.80 -17.76 -3.74
N VAL A 47 -25.37 -17.22 -4.87
CA VAL A 47 -25.01 -15.81 -4.98
C VAL A 47 -26.29 -14.96 -5.12
N SER A 48 -26.46 -13.96 -4.23
CA SER A 48 -27.69 -13.16 -4.14
C SER A 48 -28.07 -12.47 -5.45
N THR A 49 -27.10 -11.91 -6.19
CA THR A 49 -27.34 -11.23 -7.46
C THR A 49 -27.89 -12.11 -8.57
N ILE A 50 -27.55 -13.43 -8.53
CA ILE A 50 -28.13 -14.41 -9.47
C ILE A 50 -29.54 -14.81 -9.03
N GLN A 51 -29.74 -14.98 -7.72
CA GLN A 51 -31.04 -15.30 -7.14
C GLN A 51 -32.05 -14.17 -7.32
N GLU A 52 -31.61 -12.90 -7.25
CA GLU A 52 -32.42 -11.70 -7.50
C GLU A 52 -32.81 -11.51 -8.97
N GLY A 53 -32.33 -12.36 -9.89
CA GLY A 53 -32.65 -12.29 -11.31
C GLY A 53 -32.04 -11.10 -12.06
N LYS A 54 -30.94 -10.56 -11.57
CA LYS A 54 -30.22 -9.45 -12.23
C LYS A 54 -29.70 -9.80 -13.63
N PHE A 55 -29.44 -11.08 -13.88
CA PHE A 55 -28.86 -11.58 -15.15
C PHE A 55 -29.89 -12.37 -15.94
N THR A 56 -29.86 -12.22 -17.25
CA THR A 56 -30.54 -13.14 -18.16
C THR A 56 -29.76 -14.46 -18.25
N LYS A 57 -30.40 -15.49 -18.80
CA LYS A 57 -29.75 -16.79 -19.03
C LYS A 57 -28.53 -16.67 -19.94
N GLU A 58 -28.63 -15.88 -20.99
CA GLU A 58 -27.57 -15.62 -21.96
C GLU A 58 -26.37 -14.92 -21.33
N GLU A 59 -26.62 -13.89 -20.52
CA GLU A 59 -25.57 -13.17 -19.77
C GLU A 59 -24.88 -14.08 -18.77
N LEU A 60 -25.62 -14.87 -18.01
CA LEU A 60 -25.02 -15.82 -17.06
C LEU A 60 -24.22 -16.92 -17.76
N LYS A 61 -24.70 -17.40 -18.91
CA LYS A 61 -23.96 -18.34 -19.75
C LYS A 61 -22.65 -17.73 -20.26
N ASP A 62 -22.67 -16.46 -20.69
CA ASP A 62 -21.47 -15.74 -21.13
C ASP A 62 -20.47 -15.58 -19.98
N LEU A 63 -20.92 -15.20 -18.77
CA LEU A 63 -20.08 -15.09 -17.57
C LEU A 63 -19.39 -16.42 -17.26
N ILE A 64 -20.08 -17.55 -17.35
CA ILE A 64 -19.55 -18.88 -17.04
C ILE A 64 -18.61 -19.38 -18.13
N THR A 65 -18.92 -19.12 -19.38
CA THR A 65 -18.18 -19.69 -20.52
C THR A 65 -16.98 -18.83 -20.90
N ASN A 66 -17.18 -17.51 -21.05
CA ASN A 66 -16.23 -16.60 -21.67
C ASN A 66 -15.56 -15.63 -20.69
N ARG A 67 -16.21 -15.31 -19.56
CA ARG A 67 -15.75 -14.31 -18.59
C ARG A 67 -15.46 -14.88 -17.21
N TYR A 68 -15.44 -16.21 -17.10
CA TYR A 68 -15.17 -16.84 -15.81
C TYR A 68 -13.72 -16.59 -15.36
N SER A 69 -13.60 -16.18 -14.11
CA SER A 69 -12.32 -16.04 -13.39
C SER A 69 -12.51 -16.45 -11.92
N LYS A 70 -11.42 -16.73 -11.23
CA LYS A 70 -11.43 -16.99 -9.77
C LYS A 70 -12.04 -15.83 -8.95
N GLY A 71 -12.15 -14.65 -9.52
CA GLY A 71 -12.73 -13.45 -8.88
C GLY A 71 -14.23 -13.28 -9.09
N LEU A 72 -14.83 -13.97 -10.07
CA LEU A 72 -16.21 -13.73 -10.49
C LEU A 72 -17.23 -13.87 -9.36
N ARG A 73 -17.13 -14.94 -8.57
CA ARG A 73 -18.04 -15.16 -7.44
C ARG A 73 -18.03 -13.99 -6.47
N LYS A 74 -16.84 -13.43 -6.18
CA LYS A 74 -16.71 -12.29 -5.27
C LYS A 74 -17.41 -11.06 -5.82
N LEU A 75 -17.24 -10.74 -7.12
CA LEU A 75 -17.95 -9.63 -7.77
C LEU A 75 -19.46 -9.77 -7.62
N LEU A 76 -19.98 -10.97 -7.88
CA LEU A 76 -21.43 -11.25 -7.80
C LEU A 76 -22.01 -11.14 -6.38
N CYS A 77 -21.19 -11.23 -5.33
CA CYS A 77 -21.63 -11.09 -3.93
C CYS A 77 -21.84 -9.64 -3.50
N TYR A 78 -21.38 -8.64 -4.26
CA TYR A 78 -21.51 -7.24 -3.87
C TYR A 78 -22.74 -6.59 -4.49
N SER A 79 -23.72 -6.26 -3.65
CA SER A 79 -25.00 -5.68 -4.06
C SER A 79 -24.91 -4.26 -4.61
N PHE A 80 -23.84 -3.51 -4.30
CA PHE A 80 -23.63 -2.15 -4.78
C PHE A 80 -23.13 -2.10 -6.22
N LEU A 81 -22.57 -3.20 -6.76
CA LEU A 81 -22.16 -3.24 -8.15
C LEU A 81 -23.37 -3.36 -9.07
N SER A 82 -23.42 -2.54 -10.09
CA SER A 82 -24.40 -2.66 -11.18
C SER A 82 -24.12 -3.93 -12.01
N LYS A 83 -25.10 -4.34 -12.80
CA LYS A 83 -24.95 -5.46 -13.72
C LYS A 83 -23.85 -5.18 -14.75
N GLU A 84 -23.84 -3.99 -15.30
CA GLU A 84 -22.87 -3.51 -16.28
C GLU A 84 -21.44 -3.57 -15.72
N GLU A 85 -21.23 -3.06 -14.51
CA GLU A 85 -19.93 -3.14 -13.83
C GLU A 85 -19.48 -4.58 -13.62
N ILE A 86 -20.36 -5.49 -13.20
CA ILE A 86 -20.03 -6.91 -13.03
C ILE A 86 -19.60 -7.53 -14.37
N LEU A 87 -20.30 -7.22 -15.47
CA LEU A 87 -19.95 -7.71 -16.80
C LEU A 87 -18.59 -7.19 -17.27
N ASP A 88 -18.32 -5.90 -17.08
CA ASP A 88 -17.04 -5.28 -17.46
C ASP A 88 -15.87 -5.79 -16.60
N TYR A 89 -16.05 -5.86 -15.28
CA TYR A 89 -15.02 -6.37 -14.37
C TYR A 89 -14.74 -7.85 -14.60
N SER A 90 -15.77 -8.67 -14.85
CA SER A 90 -15.57 -10.08 -15.18
C SER A 90 -14.78 -10.26 -16.47
N PHE A 91 -14.99 -9.40 -17.47
CA PHE A 91 -14.23 -9.39 -18.71
C PHE A 91 -12.75 -9.02 -18.48
N ILE A 92 -12.49 -8.02 -17.66
CA ILE A 92 -11.13 -7.61 -17.30
C ILE A 92 -10.42 -8.75 -16.54
N LEU A 93 -11.07 -9.31 -15.51
CA LEU A 93 -10.47 -10.36 -14.69
C LEU A 93 -10.24 -11.66 -15.48
N SER A 94 -11.12 -12.03 -16.41
CA SER A 94 -10.97 -13.24 -17.22
C SER A 94 -9.76 -13.22 -18.16
N ARG A 95 -9.25 -12.02 -18.48
CA ARG A 95 -8.08 -11.79 -19.33
C ARG A 95 -6.79 -11.60 -18.53
N THR A 96 -6.87 -11.63 -17.20
CA THR A 96 -5.73 -11.45 -16.31
C THR A 96 -5.15 -12.81 -15.94
N ASN A 97 -3.95 -13.13 -16.43
CA ASN A 97 -3.29 -14.42 -16.23
C ASN A 97 -2.42 -14.46 -14.96
N ASP A 98 -2.15 -13.32 -14.35
CA ASP A 98 -1.37 -13.19 -13.12
C ASP A 98 -2.30 -13.26 -11.91
N ASP A 99 -2.17 -14.30 -11.08
CA ASP A 99 -3.03 -14.52 -9.92
C ASP A 99 -2.93 -13.40 -8.87
N VAL A 100 -1.76 -12.78 -8.70
CA VAL A 100 -1.57 -11.66 -7.76
C VAL A 100 -2.29 -10.43 -8.28
N LEU A 101 -2.06 -10.07 -9.54
CA LEU A 101 -2.73 -8.95 -10.19
C LEU A 101 -4.25 -9.13 -10.17
N LEU A 102 -4.75 -10.33 -10.53
CA LEU A 102 -6.17 -10.65 -10.52
C LEU A 102 -6.78 -10.41 -9.13
N ASN A 103 -6.13 -10.90 -8.07
CA ASN A 103 -6.61 -10.71 -6.70
C ASN A 103 -6.62 -9.24 -6.28
N CYS A 104 -5.55 -8.49 -6.59
CA CYS A 104 -5.47 -7.06 -6.28
C CYS A 104 -6.56 -6.26 -7.02
N MET A 105 -6.73 -6.49 -8.33
CA MET A 105 -7.76 -5.85 -9.14
C MET A 105 -9.17 -6.16 -8.63
N ARG A 106 -9.46 -7.43 -8.34
CA ARG A 106 -10.74 -7.85 -7.76
C ARG A 106 -11.04 -7.13 -6.45
N ASP A 107 -10.06 -7.02 -5.55
CA ASP A 107 -10.25 -6.39 -4.25
C ASP A 107 -10.55 -4.90 -4.40
N VAL A 108 -9.91 -4.20 -5.34
CA VAL A 108 -10.19 -2.80 -5.70
C VAL A 108 -11.60 -2.66 -6.28
N MET A 109 -11.97 -3.51 -7.27
CA MET A 109 -13.31 -3.53 -7.88
C MET A 109 -14.43 -3.80 -6.87
N CYS A 110 -14.12 -4.51 -5.78
CA CYS A 110 -15.06 -4.84 -4.71
C CYS A 110 -15.06 -3.82 -3.56
N SER A 111 -14.34 -2.71 -3.68
CA SER A 111 -14.27 -1.69 -2.62
C SER A 111 -15.33 -0.59 -2.82
N SER A 112 -16.30 -0.53 -1.91
CA SER A 112 -17.34 0.50 -1.96
C SER A 112 -16.78 1.92 -1.75
N SER A 113 -15.69 2.07 -1.03
CA SER A 113 -15.05 3.37 -0.80
C SER A 113 -14.42 3.91 -2.08
N ILE A 114 -13.70 3.07 -2.84
CA ILE A 114 -13.10 3.43 -4.12
C ILE A 114 -14.18 3.78 -5.15
N HIS A 115 -15.29 3.03 -5.17
CA HIS A 115 -16.43 3.33 -6.04
C HIS A 115 -17.07 4.69 -5.74
N LYS A 116 -17.24 5.03 -4.45
CA LYS A 116 -17.80 6.32 -4.05
C LYS A 116 -16.97 7.51 -4.51
N ASN A 117 -15.66 7.34 -4.60
CA ASN A 117 -14.74 8.36 -5.08
C ASN A 117 -14.53 8.33 -6.60
N ASN A 118 -15.12 7.39 -7.33
CA ASN A 118 -14.89 7.16 -8.76
C ASN A 118 -13.43 6.84 -9.14
N GLU A 119 -12.68 6.21 -8.24
CA GLU A 119 -11.22 5.95 -8.39
C GLU A 119 -10.90 4.54 -8.92
N VAL A 120 -11.92 3.73 -9.27
CA VAL A 120 -11.71 2.32 -9.69
C VAL A 120 -10.80 2.23 -10.91
N GLU A 121 -11.09 3.00 -11.97
CA GLU A 121 -10.34 2.93 -13.23
C GLU A 121 -8.86 3.31 -13.03
N GLU A 122 -8.59 4.41 -12.32
CA GLU A 122 -7.24 4.90 -12.03
C GLU A 122 -6.46 3.92 -11.16
N SER A 123 -7.12 3.33 -10.16
CA SER A 123 -6.55 2.28 -9.32
C SER A 123 -6.14 1.04 -10.14
N LEU A 124 -6.98 0.62 -11.08
CA LEU A 124 -6.68 -0.51 -11.98
C LEU A 124 -5.51 -0.19 -12.93
N ILE A 125 -5.40 1.06 -13.38
CA ILE A 125 -4.28 1.51 -14.20
C ILE A 125 -2.96 1.42 -13.42
N ILE A 126 -2.94 1.85 -12.16
CA ILE A 126 -1.76 1.76 -11.28
C ILE A 126 -1.33 0.30 -11.13
N LEU A 127 -2.24 -0.58 -10.70
CA LEU A 127 -1.97 -2.02 -10.52
C LEU A 127 -1.44 -2.69 -11.80
N LYS A 128 -1.95 -2.31 -12.99
CA LYS A 128 -1.49 -2.86 -14.27
C LYS A 128 -0.09 -2.38 -14.68
N LYS A 129 0.33 -1.19 -14.22
CA LYS A 129 1.68 -0.65 -14.50
C LYS A 129 2.76 -1.34 -13.69
N SER A 130 2.41 -1.91 -12.54
CA SER A 130 3.35 -2.60 -11.66
C SER A 130 3.91 -3.87 -12.31
N LYS A 131 5.22 -4.04 -12.21
CA LYS A 131 5.93 -5.18 -12.78
C LYS A 131 6.01 -6.34 -11.77
N GLU A 132 6.23 -6.01 -10.52
CA GLU A 132 6.51 -6.98 -9.46
C GLU A 132 5.28 -7.23 -8.57
N SER A 133 5.17 -8.44 -8.06
CA SER A 133 4.05 -8.86 -7.19
C SER A 133 4.01 -8.07 -5.88
N TYR A 134 5.17 -7.75 -5.30
CA TYR A 134 5.25 -6.97 -4.07
C TYR A 134 4.75 -5.53 -4.25
N GLN A 135 4.99 -4.91 -5.43
CA GLN A 135 4.44 -3.60 -5.76
C GLN A 135 2.91 -3.65 -5.75
N ARG A 136 2.30 -4.59 -6.47
CA ARG A 136 0.84 -4.76 -6.54
C ARG A 136 0.20 -4.98 -5.19
N ILE A 137 0.84 -5.76 -4.31
CA ILE A 137 0.34 -6.00 -2.95
C ILE A 137 0.39 -4.70 -2.14
N ALA A 138 1.47 -3.95 -2.20
CA ALA A 138 1.62 -2.67 -1.50
C ALA A 138 0.63 -1.63 -2.02
N GLU A 139 0.49 -1.47 -3.33
CA GLU A 139 -0.49 -0.59 -3.98
C GLU A 139 -1.92 -0.92 -3.56
N ARG A 140 -2.31 -2.20 -3.63
CA ARG A 140 -3.62 -2.65 -3.16
C ARG A 140 -3.86 -2.26 -1.69
N ASN A 141 -2.89 -2.45 -0.82
CA ASN A 141 -3.02 -2.12 0.60
C ASN A 141 -3.23 -0.61 0.80
N ILE A 142 -2.53 0.23 0.03
CA ILE A 142 -2.69 1.68 0.04
C ILE A 142 -4.07 2.08 -0.49
N LEU A 143 -4.45 1.56 -1.66
CA LEU A 143 -5.72 1.88 -2.32
C LEU A 143 -6.95 1.47 -1.49
N LEU A 144 -6.84 0.41 -0.68
CA LEU A 144 -7.92 -0.05 0.20
C LEU A 144 -7.87 0.56 1.61
N ASN A 145 -6.88 1.40 1.91
CA ASN A 145 -6.76 2.02 3.22
C ASN A 145 -7.79 3.16 3.37
N SER A 146 -8.66 3.06 4.37
CA SER A 146 -9.77 4.00 4.56
C SER A 146 -9.31 5.43 4.86
N GLU A 147 -8.20 5.59 5.58
CA GLU A 147 -7.67 6.92 5.90
C GLU A 147 -7.03 7.56 4.66
N ALA A 148 -6.24 6.80 3.88
CA ALA A 148 -5.67 7.29 2.63
C ALA A 148 -6.76 7.74 1.63
N ILE A 149 -7.90 7.03 1.59
CA ILE A 149 -9.05 7.39 0.75
C ILE A 149 -9.71 8.69 1.26
N LYS A 150 -9.91 8.84 2.57
CA LYS A 150 -10.49 10.06 3.15
C LYS A 150 -9.64 11.31 2.89
N GLU A 151 -8.33 11.16 2.97
CA GLU A 151 -7.36 12.26 2.79
C GLU A 151 -7.03 12.51 1.31
N ASP A 152 -7.68 11.82 0.37
CA ASP A 152 -7.43 11.96 -1.08
C ASP A 152 -5.94 11.81 -1.44
N ILE A 153 -5.30 10.78 -0.87
CA ILE A 153 -3.87 10.51 -1.07
C ILE A 153 -3.62 9.10 -1.63
N SER A 154 -4.62 8.24 -1.66
CA SER A 154 -4.50 6.83 -1.99
C SER A 154 -3.85 6.59 -3.36
N LEU A 155 -4.32 7.27 -4.40
CA LEU A 155 -3.80 7.14 -5.77
C LEU A 155 -2.37 7.66 -5.90
N GLU A 156 -2.09 8.82 -5.29
CA GLU A 156 -0.77 9.44 -5.38
C GLU A 156 0.28 8.60 -4.64
N LEU A 157 -0.04 8.13 -3.43
CA LEU A 157 0.86 7.29 -2.65
C LEU A 157 1.05 5.91 -3.29
N ALA A 158 -0.01 5.29 -3.82
CA ALA A 158 0.10 4.04 -4.57
C ALA A 158 1.00 4.21 -5.81
N SER A 159 0.91 5.35 -6.50
CA SER A 159 1.80 5.67 -7.63
C SER A 159 3.28 5.75 -7.24
N LYS A 160 3.60 6.16 -6.00
CA LYS A 160 4.99 6.14 -5.50
C LYS A 160 5.58 4.73 -5.43
N VAL A 161 4.75 3.72 -5.14
CA VAL A 161 5.18 2.31 -5.09
C VAL A 161 5.73 1.82 -6.43
N LEU A 162 5.26 2.36 -7.57
CA LEU A 162 5.79 2.02 -8.91
C LEU A 162 7.31 2.27 -9.03
N ASN A 163 7.86 3.18 -8.23
CA ASN A 163 9.29 3.51 -8.24
C ASN A 163 10.12 2.61 -7.30
N SER A 164 9.48 1.76 -6.51
CA SER A 164 10.16 0.82 -5.60
C SER A 164 10.91 -0.24 -6.39
N LYS A 165 12.20 -0.37 -6.12
CA LYS A 165 13.09 -1.36 -6.76
C LYS A 165 13.18 -2.64 -5.96
N GLU A 166 12.89 -2.56 -4.67
CA GLU A 166 13.00 -3.64 -3.70
C GLU A 166 11.71 -3.80 -2.90
N GLU A 167 11.44 -5.03 -2.47
CA GLU A 167 10.23 -5.35 -1.71
C GLU A 167 10.12 -4.53 -0.41
N TYR A 168 11.24 -4.33 0.31
CA TYR A 168 11.24 -3.56 1.55
C TYR A 168 10.86 -2.09 1.36
N GLN A 169 11.13 -1.51 0.18
CA GLN A 169 10.70 -0.14 -0.15
C GLN A 169 9.18 -0.09 -0.35
N ALA A 170 8.63 -0.97 -1.19
CA ALA A 170 7.19 -1.03 -1.43
C ALA A 170 6.40 -1.28 -0.14
N ARG A 171 6.86 -2.23 0.68
CA ARG A 171 6.28 -2.51 1.99
C ARG A 171 6.35 -1.29 2.91
N GLY A 172 7.52 -0.64 3.01
CA GLY A 172 7.71 0.53 3.84
C GLY A 172 6.77 1.68 3.48
N ILE A 173 6.54 1.94 2.18
CA ILE A 173 5.57 2.95 1.74
C ILE A 173 4.15 2.58 2.21
N SER A 174 3.73 1.32 2.06
CA SER A 174 2.41 0.91 2.52
C SER A 174 2.27 0.96 4.05
N GLU A 175 3.34 0.70 4.80
CA GLU A 175 3.38 0.75 6.26
C GLU A 175 3.37 2.18 6.82
N LEU A 176 3.68 3.20 6.00
CA LEU A 176 3.48 4.60 6.39
C LEU A 176 2.01 4.92 6.71
N LEU A 177 1.05 4.19 6.18
CA LEU A 177 -0.38 4.37 6.41
C LEU A 177 -0.90 3.75 7.72
N TYR A 178 -0.13 2.94 8.40
CA TYR A 178 -0.52 2.38 9.68
C TYR A 178 -0.10 3.32 10.82
N ASP A 179 -1.01 3.68 11.70
CA ASP A 179 -0.83 4.59 12.86
C ASP A 179 -0.69 6.10 12.50
N GLN A 180 -1.52 6.61 11.56
CA GLN A 180 -1.29 7.90 10.90
C GLN A 180 -2.22 9.06 11.28
N GLU A 181 -2.62 9.19 12.47
CA GLU A 181 -3.50 10.32 12.81
C GLU A 181 -2.90 11.73 12.61
N GLU A 182 -1.60 11.86 12.24
CA GLU A 182 -0.92 13.15 12.31
C GLU A 182 0.05 13.51 11.17
N LEU A 183 0.32 12.63 10.17
CA LEU A 183 1.12 13.01 9.00
C LEU A 183 0.23 13.71 7.97
N ASN A 184 0.62 14.89 7.53
CA ASN A 184 -0.05 15.53 6.41
C ASN A 184 0.38 14.90 5.07
N LYS A 185 -0.38 15.19 4.02
CA LYS A 185 -0.15 14.66 2.65
C LYS A 185 1.29 14.90 2.18
N GLU A 186 1.84 16.08 2.37
CA GLU A 186 3.21 16.43 1.93
C GLU A 186 4.26 15.57 2.65
N GLN A 187 4.12 15.40 3.95
CA GLN A 187 5.03 14.58 4.76
C GLN A 187 5.01 13.13 4.33
N LEU A 188 3.82 12.58 4.06
CA LEU A 188 3.65 11.21 3.59
C LEU A 188 4.32 10.95 2.25
N LEU A 189 4.03 11.81 1.27
CA LEU A 189 4.59 11.67 -0.07
C LEU A 189 6.10 11.86 -0.07
N THR A 190 6.61 12.80 0.72
CA THR A 190 8.05 13.03 0.88
C THR A 190 8.72 11.84 1.58
N ALA A 191 8.12 11.28 2.62
CA ALA A 191 8.64 10.07 3.28
C ALA A 191 8.68 8.88 2.32
N ALA A 192 7.66 8.72 1.47
CA ALA A 192 7.65 7.68 0.44
C ALA A 192 8.78 7.85 -0.59
N ASP A 193 9.10 9.09 -0.98
CA ASP A 193 10.24 9.37 -1.87
C ASP A 193 11.57 8.99 -1.21
N PHE A 194 11.76 9.29 0.08
CA PHE A 194 12.95 8.87 0.83
C PHE A 194 13.04 7.35 1.03
N ILE A 195 11.90 6.67 1.18
CA ILE A 195 11.88 5.21 1.20
C ILE A 195 12.33 4.64 -0.15
N ASN A 196 11.87 5.20 -1.26
CA ASN A 196 12.28 4.77 -2.60
C ASN A 196 13.76 5.03 -2.91
N SER A 197 14.37 6.06 -2.30
CA SER A 197 15.82 6.32 -2.42
C SER A 197 16.66 5.48 -1.46
N SER A 198 16.06 4.82 -0.46
CA SER A 198 16.75 4.06 0.56
C SER A 198 17.53 2.88 0.00
N LYS A 199 18.75 2.67 0.51
CA LYS A 199 19.69 1.64 0.04
C LYS A 199 19.60 0.35 0.85
N SER A 200 18.92 0.36 2.00
CA SER A 200 18.79 -0.82 2.86
C SER A 200 17.45 -0.85 3.58
N GLU A 201 16.99 -2.05 3.93
CA GLU A 201 15.79 -2.25 4.76
C GLU A 201 15.92 -1.57 6.13
N ARG A 202 17.14 -1.51 6.68
CA ARG A 202 17.42 -0.83 7.95
C ARG A 202 17.15 0.68 7.87
N GLN A 203 17.45 1.30 6.73
CA GLN A 203 17.17 2.70 6.47
C GLN A 203 15.66 2.93 6.37
N VAL A 204 14.94 2.10 5.63
CA VAL A 204 13.48 2.14 5.52
C VAL A 204 12.83 2.05 6.90
N LYS A 205 13.17 1.03 7.71
CA LYS A 205 12.64 0.88 9.07
C LYS A 205 12.94 2.09 9.99
N PHE A 206 14.04 2.79 9.73
CA PHE A 206 14.34 4.00 10.50
C PHE A 206 13.46 5.17 10.06
N ILE A 207 13.21 5.33 8.77
CA ILE A 207 12.27 6.33 8.22
C ILE A 207 10.87 6.09 8.77
N GLU A 208 10.36 4.86 8.71
CA GLU A 208 9.05 4.47 9.26
C GLU A 208 8.94 4.83 10.75
N LYS A 209 9.98 4.51 11.53
CA LYS A 209 10.00 4.85 12.96
C LYS A 209 9.92 6.35 13.22
N LEU A 210 10.64 7.15 12.43
CA LEU A 210 10.60 8.62 12.56
C LEU A 210 9.27 9.20 12.11
N ALA A 211 8.70 8.65 11.04
CA ALA A 211 7.38 9.04 10.55
C ALA A 211 6.26 8.76 11.57
N LYS A 212 6.44 7.77 12.44
CA LYS A 212 5.51 7.44 13.54
C LYS A 212 5.78 8.19 14.84
N ASP A 213 6.92 8.87 14.97
CA ASP A 213 7.30 9.60 16.20
C ASP A 213 6.64 10.98 16.21
N GLU A 214 5.69 11.20 17.13
CA GLU A 214 4.93 12.42 17.29
C GLU A 214 5.81 13.67 17.47
N TYR A 215 6.95 13.53 18.14
CA TYR A 215 7.90 14.63 18.32
C TYR A 215 8.42 15.13 16.97
N TYR A 216 8.82 14.23 16.04
CA TYR A 216 9.33 14.61 14.73
C TYR A 216 8.25 15.21 13.83
N LYS A 217 7.01 14.73 13.94
CA LYS A 217 5.86 15.24 13.20
C LYS A 217 5.51 16.68 13.65
N SER A 218 5.29 16.85 14.94
CA SER A 218 4.82 18.12 15.53
C SER A 218 5.86 19.24 15.52
N THR A 219 7.15 18.91 15.60
CA THR A 219 8.23 19.89 15.62
C THR A 219 8.73 20.32 14.24
N GLY A 220 8.24 19.71 13.16
CA GLY A 220 8.73 19.96 11.79
C GLY A 220 10.12 19.38 11.52
N LEU A 221 10.66 18.51 12.40
CA LEU A 221 11.98 17.93 12.27
C LEU A 221 11.99 16.68 11.35
N LEU A 222 10.83 16.14 11.01
CA LEU A 222 10.74 14.94 10.19
C LEU A 222 11.49 15.11 8.86
N LEU A 223 11.08 16.06 8.03
CA LEU A 223 11.65 16.22 6.69
C LEU A 223 13.15 16.57 6.71
N PRO A 224 13.65 17.50 7.55
CA PRO A 224 15.08 17.73 7.67
C PRO A 224 15.87 16.48 8.08
N THR A 225 15.34 15.69 9.01
CA THR A 225 15.98 14.44 9.45
C THR A 225 16.00 13.39 8.34
N LEU A 226 14.91 13.23 7.57
CA LEU A 226 14.86 12.31 6.44
C LEU A 226 15.87 12.66 5.35
N ARG A 227 16.07 13.96 5.05
CA ARG A 227 17.11 14.41 4.12
C ARG A 227 18.52 14.01 4.56
N ILE A 228 18.81 14.09 5.85
CA ILE A 228 20.12 13.65 6.38
C ILE A 228 20.26 12.11 6.28
N ILE A 229 19.19 11.36 6.56
CA ILE A 229 19.19 9.90 6.43
C ILE A 229 19.45 9.46 4.99
N ASP A 230 18.93 10.19 4.00
CA ASP A 230 19.15 9.91 2.57
C ASP A 230 20.63 10.03 2.16
N GLU A 231 21.40 10.87 2.85
CA GLU A 231 22.84 11.04 2.63
C GLU A 231 23.71 9.92 3.23
N VAL A 232 23.13 9.03 4.04
CA VAL A 232 23.83 7.90 4.64
C VAL A 232 24.39 6.98 3.56
N LYS A 233 25.67 6.67 3.65
CA LYS A 233 26.37 5.80 2.70
C LYS A 233 26.52 4.39 3.23
N GLU A 234 26.70 4.24 4.54
CA GLU A 234 27.03 3.01 5.21
C GLU A 234 26.11 2.72 6.40
N ASP A 235 25.78 1.46 6.61
CA ASP A 235 24.89 1.04 7.69
C ASP A 235 25.40 1.40 9.10
N PHE A 236 26.71 1.49 9.29
CA PHE A 236 27.25 1.88 10.60
C PHE A 236 26.90 3.34 10.94
N GLN A 237 26.92 4.26 9.95
CA GLN A 237 26.50 5.64 10.15
C GLN A 237 25.05 5.68 10.68
N LEU A 238 24.17 4.84 10.11
CA LEU A 238 22.77 4.75 10.53
C LEU A 238 22.61 4.37 12.00
N ASP A 239 23.49 3.52 12.55
CA ASP A 239 23.46 3.15 13.97
C ASP A 239 23.72 4.37 14.88
N TYR A 240 24.64 5.26 14.50
CA TYR A 240 24.92 6.48 15.26
C TYR A 240 23.79 7.50 15.12
N LEU A 241 23.21 7.65 13.92
CA LEU A 241 22.05 8.50 13.73
C LEU A 241 20.89 8.04 14.63
N LYS A 242 20.58 6.74 14.66
CA LYS A 242 19.54 6.17 15.53
C LYS A 242 19.76 6.46 17.01
N ARG A 243 20.98 6.30 17.49
CA ARG A 243 21.32 6.61 18.89
C ARG A 243 21.12 8.09 19.19
N THR A 244 21.62 8.96 18.32
CA THR A 244 21.55 10.42 18.50
C THR A 244 20.10 10.92 18.50
N VAL A 245 19.26 10.42 17.57
CA VAL A 245 17.83 10.67 17.54
C VAL A 245 17.12 10.25 18.84
N GLY A 246 17.55 9.13 19.43
CA GLY A 246 16.99 8.62 20.69
C GLY A 246 17.37 9.47 21.94
N ILE A 247 18.49 10.15 21.90
CA ILE A 247 19.05 10.85 23.07
C ILE A 247 18.83 12.35 22.97
N CYS A 248 19.05 12.96 21.78
CA CYS A 248 19.01 14.38 21.58
C CYS A 248 17.65 14.81 21.02
N LYS A 249 16.94 15.67 21.75
CA LYS A 249 15.65 16.25 21.31
C LYS A 249 15.76 17.75 21.00
N GLU A 250 16.94 18.35 21.11
CA GLU A 250 17.15 19.76 20.75
C GLU A 250 17.48 19.91 19.25
N PRO A 251 16.61 20.56 18.44
CA PRO A 251 16.79 20.66 16.99
C PRO A 251 18.15 21.27 16.57
N ILE A 252 18.57 22.28 17.32
CA ILE A 252 19.83 23.04 17.07
C ILE A 252 21.07 22.16 17.19
N ILE A 253 21.01 21.14 18.03
CA ILE A 253 22.11 20.19 18.23
C ILE A 253 21.90 18.94 17.36
N LEU A 254 20.65 18.46 17.28
CA LEU A 254 20.29 17.21 16.62
C LEU A 254 20.69 17.20 15.15
N LEU A 255 20.12 18.11 14.35
CA LEU A 255 20.32 18.07 12.89
C LEU A 255 21.79 18.20 12.48
N PRO A 256 22.55 19.15 13.04
CA PRO A 256 23.96 19.24 12.75
C PRO A 256 24.76 18.00 13.20
N SER A 257 24.46 17.44 14.37
CA SER A 257 25.11 16.23 14.84
C SER A 257 24.85 15.04 13.89
N LEU A 258 23.62 14.88 13.42
CA LEU A 258 23.28 13.85 12.43
C LEU A 258 24.04 14.07 11.11
N LYS A 259 24.15 15.31 10.64
CA LYS A 259 24.88 15.67 9.42
C LYS A 259 26.37 15.30 9.51
N LEU A 260 27.02 15.51 10.66
CA LEU A 260 28.41 15.13 10.85
C LEU A 260 28.63 13.63 10.69
N TYR A 261 27.70 12.77 11.18
CA TYR A 261 27.83 11.33 11.01
C TYR A 261 27.75 10.89 9.54
N THR A 262 27.01 11.59 8.68
CA THR A 262 26.97 11.25 7.24
C THR A 262 28.28 11.56 6.50
N GLN A 263 29.16 12.37 7.12
CA GLN A 263 30.46 12.77 6.57
C GLN A 263 31.60 11.85 7.01
N THR A 264 31.39 10.97 8.01
CA THR A 264 32.39 10.01 8.47
C THR A 264 32.55 8.86 7.46
N GLU A 265 33.79 8.37 7.33
CA GLU A 265 34.12 7.27 6.42
C GLU A 265 34.32 5.95 7.16
N THR A 266 34.62 6.01 8.46
CA THR A 266 34.90 4.83 9.29
C THR A 266 34.07 4.81 10.56
N ARG A 267 33.93 3.61 11.15
CA ARG A 267 33.29 3.44 12.46
C ARG A 267 34.06 4.12 13.59
N GLU A 268 35.36 4.11 13.51
CA GLU A 268 36.27 4.75 14.48
C GLU A 268 36.04 6.28 14.50
N GLU A 269 35.86 6.89 13.34
CA GLU A 269 35.52 8.31 13.24
C GLU A 269 34.15 8.61 13.87
N CYS A 270 33.15 7.76 13.67
CA CYS A 270 31.88 7.86 14.35
C CYS A 270 32.01 7.77 15.87
N ASP A 271 32.79 6.83 16.37
CA ASP A 271 33.05 6.67 17.82
C ASP A 271 33.75 7.90 18.42
N LEU A 272 34.73 8.44 17.70
CA LEU A 272 35.41 9.68 18.10
C LEU A 272 34.44 10.89 18.10
N LEU A 273 33.64 11.01 17.05
CA LEU A 273 32.63 12.05 16.94
C LEU A 273 31.60 11.94 18.07
N GLN A 274 31.13 10.75 18.38
CA GLN A 274 30.17 10.53 19.47
C GLN A 274 30.77 10.95 20.82
N LYS A 275 32.00 10.53 21.12
CA LYS A 275 32.70 10.97 22.34
C LYS A 275 32.84 12.49 22.40
N ARG A 276 33.18 13.13 21.29
CA ARG A 276 33.34 14.58 21.21
C ARG A 276 32.01 15.29 21.44
N LEU A 277 30.94 14.89 20.76
CA LEU A 277 29.61 15.48 20.92
C LEU A 277 29.08 15.34 22.35
N THR A 278 29.40 14.24 23.05
CA THR A 278 28.99 14.06 24.45
C THR A 278 29.82 14.86 25.44
N SER A 279 31.04 15.29 25.06
CA SER A 279 31.96 16.08 25.92
C SER A 279 31.84 17.59 25.69
N LEU A 280 31.28 18.06 24.57
CA LEU A 280 31.19 19.46 24.23
C LEU A 280 29.97 20.12 24.90
N LYS A 281 30.10 21.40 25.24
CA LYS A 281 28.95 22.21 25.58
C LYS A 281 28.13 22.55 24.35
N LYS A 282 26.87 22.88 24.55
CA LYS A 282 25.90 23.21 23.48
C LYS A 282 26.41 24.30 22.54
N GLU A 283 27.00 25.36 23.13
CA GLU A 283 27.55 26.51 22.42
C GLU A 283 28.71 26.12 21.49
N ASP A 284 29.57 25.21 21.95
CA ASP A 284 30.73 24.72 21.18
C ASP A 284 30.27 23.81 19.99
N ILE A 285 29.21 23.02 20.17
CA ILE A 285 28.63 22.23 19.08
C ILE A 285 28.07 23.15 18.00
N ILE A 286 27.31 24.17 18.39
CA ILE A 286 26.73 25.14 17.46
C ILE A 286 27.85 25.92 16.72
N ALA A 287 28.88 26.32 17.41
CA ALA A 287 30.03 27.05 16.84
C ALA A 287 30.85 26.17 15.87
N SER A 288 31.01 24.83 16.18
CA SER A 288 31.79 23.92 15.35
C SER A 288 31.08 23.54 14.04
N LEU A 289 29.76 23.75 13.96
CA LEU A 289 28.93 23.31 12.83
C LEU A 289 28.91 24.29 11.69
N GLY A 290 29.62 25.42 11.83
CA GLY A 290 29.78 26.40 10.76
C GLY A 290 28.46 26.75 10.06
N SER A 291 28.54 27.39 8.97
CA SER A 291 27.46 28.03 8.21
C SER A 291 26.32 27.17 7.64
N ASP A 292 26.21 25.88 7.92
CA ASP A 292 25.15 25.03 7.34
C ASP A 292 23.82 25.12 8.13
N LEU A 293 23.44 26.36 8.41
CA LEU A 293 22.12 26.72 8.99
C LEU A 293 20.95 26.47 8.02
N SER A 294 21.21 26.01 6.82
CA SER A 294 20.16 25.69 5.85
C SER A 294 19.26 24.54 6.28
N LEU A 295 19.75 23.67 7.19
CA LEU A 295 19.01 22.55 7.78
C LEU A 295 18.10 22.96 8.93
N VAL A 296 18.20 24.19 9.42
CA VAL A 296 17.44 24.67 10.58
C VAL A 296 16.30 25.56 10.11
N SER A 297 15.14 25.47 10.74
CA SER A 297 13.98 26.30 10.39
C SER A 297 14.27 27.80 10.58
N ALA A 298 13.53 28.67 9.90
CA ALA A 298 13.69 30.11 10.00
C ALA A 298 13.53 30.62 11.47
N THR A 299 12.65 30.00 12.24
CA THR A 299 12.38 30.30 13.66
C THR A 299 13.57 29.94 14.55
N GLU A 300 14.21 28.81 14.26
CA GLU A 300 15.40 28.36 15.00
C GLU A 300 16.64 29.14 14.63
N LYS A 301 16.77 29.58 13.35
CA LYS A 301 17.80 30.51 12.90
C LYS A 301 17.72 31.85 13.64
N ALA A 302 16.52 32.38 13.88
CA ALA A 302 16.31 33.60 14.64
C ALA A 302 16.77 33.43 16.10
N LYS A 303 16.39 32.31 16.76
CA LYS A 303 16.81 31.99 18.14
C LYS A 303 18.33 31.80 18.30
N ILE A 304 18.99 31.26 17.27
CA ILE A 304 20.47 31.11 17.27
C ILE A 304 21.11 32.49 17.19
N LYS A 305 20.62 33.38 16.32
CA LYS A 305 21.14 34.76 16.17
C LYS A 305 21.00 35.58 17.45
N GLU A 306 19.86 35.47 18.17
CA GLU A 306 19.63 36.18 19.43
C GLU A 306 20.54 35.71 20.58
N LYS A 307 21.09 34.50 20.52
CA LYS A 307 22.01 33.93 21.54
C LYS A 307 23.47 34.12 21.22
N THR A 308 23.80 34.57 20.00
CA THR A 308 25.19 34.77 19.54
C THR A 308 25.59 36.27 19.60
N ILE A 309 24.68 37.14 19.98
CA ILE A 309 24.90 38.55 20.34
C ILE A 309 24.91 38.69 21.87
#